data_7cb054db567cfc60fcab553ec2cec9f6
#
_entry.id   7cb054db567cfc60fcab553ec2cec9f6
#
_cell.length_a   1.000
_cell.length_b   1.000
_cell.length_c   1.000
_cell.angle_alpha   90.00
_cell.angle_beta   90.00
_cell.angle_gamma   90.00
#
_symmetry.space_group_name_H-M   'P 1'
#
loop_
_entity.id
_entity.type
_entity.pdbx_description
1 polymer ?
#
loop_
_entity_poly.entity_id
_entity_poly.type
_entity_poly.pdbx_seq_one_letter_code
_entity_poly.pdbx_strand_id
1 'polypeptide(L)'
;MKRREYCALSKQASAYVLEQILSGDATETVVERIHEYLQQLASDVREGRIPLDDYVIYKRLGKRPQDYPDAQNQPHVQVALRMLAKNESARSGDVIPYVFCAGSDAKHQAERAFHPDDVRRHPDDPTYAIDYKHYLSLQILPPIERLADSLEGSDRSRLAACLGLDVHTSHASEREFATLDSQVPSSVRFAHCDALHVRCPQCSHTSSVRPLAHSARSEAAWLACEACHAPWPLASLVVQLQLAIRAHIAQYYQGIATCSEPSCRATSDMTGVYSGRCVVAGCRGKVVAQYTDKALYTQLCFFAYLFDAAQAVAETRDTAQQTRLQSIVDAHRADIDALHGTVQSYLARNGRRFVGLGKLFSFMRM
;
A
#
# COMPACT_ATOMS: atom_id res chain seq x y z
N MET A 1 4.61 -12.08 -17.69
CA MET A 1 4.52 -10.90 -18.60
C MET A 1 4.75 -11.20 -20.10
N LYS A 2 4.60 -12.44 -20.55
CA LYS A 2 4.91 -12.82 -21.96
C LYS A 2 3.93 -12.33 -23.04
N ARG A 3 2.80 -11.73 -22.71
CA ARG A 3 1.75 -11.38 -23.71
C ARG A 3 1.52 -9.88 -23.96
N ARG A 4 2.23 -8.99 -23.29
CA ARG A 4 2.15 -7.53 -23.52
C ARG A 4 3.56 -6.98 -23.67
N GLU A 5 3.73 -6.14 -24.68
CA GLU A 5 4.98 -5.48 -24.96
C GLU A 5 5.02 -4.18 -24.13
N TYR A 6 5.84 -4.19 -23.09
CA TYR A 6 6.05 -3.04 -22.21
C TYR A 6 7.40 -2.39 -22.54
N CYS A 7 7.44 -1.06 -22.44
CA CYS A 7 8.67 -0.28 -22.56
C CYS A 7 9.66 -0.61 -21.42
N ALA A 8 10.92 -0.19 -21.57
CA ALA A 8 11.95 -0.44 -20.55
C ALA A 8 11.58 0.21 -19.20
N LEU A 9 11.08 1.45 -19.22
CA LEU A 9 10.62 2.17 -18.04
C LEU A 9 9.56 1.39 -17.23
N SER A 10 8.57 0.79 -17.91
CA SER A 10 7.55 -0.04 -17.26
C SER A 10 8.12 -1.29 -16.60
N LYS A 11 9.14 -1.89 -17.24
CA LYS A 11 9.82 -3.07 -16.67
C LYS A 11 10.65 -2.69 -15.45
N GLN A 12 11.37 -1.58 -15.49
CA GLN A 12 12.16 -1.04 -14.37
C GLN A 12 11.24 -0.74 -13.19
N ALA A 13 10.13 -0.02 -13.42
CA ALA A 13 9.16 0.28 -12.37
C ALA A 13 8.55 -0.97 -11.75
N SER A 14 8.19 -1.96 -12.59
CA SER A 14 7.65 -3.24 -12.11
C SER A 14 8.70 -4.05 -11.32
N ALA A 15 9.97 -4.01 -11.72
CA ALA A 15 11.06 -4.68 -11.02
C ALA A 15 11.28 -4.06 -9.63
N TYR A 16 11.31 -2.73 -9.54
CA TYR A 16 11.44 -2.03 -8.27
C TYR A 16 10.28 -2.36 -7.30
N VAL A 17 9.03 -2.28 -7.80
CA VAL A 17 7.85 -2.61 -6.98
C VAL A 17 7.92 -4.05 -6.48
N LEU A 18 8.30 -5.00 -7.33
CA LEU A 18 8.45 -6.40 -6.94
C LEU A 18 9.57 -6.60 -5.92
N GLU A 19 10.70 -5.90 -6.06
CA GLU A 19 11.80 -5.93 -5.10
C GLU A 19 11.36 -5.42 -3.73
N GLN A 20 10.62 -4.31 -3.68
CA GLN A 20 10.07 -3.81 -2.41
C GLN A 20 9.10 -4.80 -1.78
N ILE A 21 8.20 -5.40 -2.55
CA ILE A 21 7.26 -6.43 -2.06
C ILE A 21 8.01 -7.65 -1.47
N LEU A 22 9.13 -8.02 -2.06
CA LEU A 22 9.95 -9.18 -1.65
C LEU A 22 11.03 -8.83 -0.61
N SER A 23 11.16 -7.58 -0.19
CA SER A 23 12.20 -7.12 0.76
C SER A 23 12.11 -7.81 2.12
N GLY A 24 10.92 -8.26 2.54
CA GLY A 24 10.66 -8.78 3.87
C GLY A 24 10.40 -7.70 4.92
N ASP A 25 10.31 -6.43 4.50
CA ASP A 25 9.96 -5.30 5.37
C ASP A 25 8.46 -5.30 5.72
N ALA A 26 8.08 -4.47 6.68
CA ALA A 26 6.68 -4.29 7.05
C ALA A 26 5.87 -3.72 5.88
N THR A 27 4.62 -4.20 5.72
CA THR A 27 3.75 -3.83 4.59
C THR A 27 3.58 -2.32 4.46
N GLU A 28 3.44 -1.59 5.58
CA GLU A 28 3.32 -0.14 5.58
C GLU A 28 4.56 0.53 4.95
N THR A 29 5.75 0.11 5.36
CA THR A 29 7.03 0.62 4.82
C THR A 29 7.18 0.31 3.33
N VAL A 30 6.79 -0.90 2.92
CA VAL A 30 6.80 -1.31 1.51
C VAL A 30 5.89 -0.41 0.68
N VAL A 31 4.67 -0.18 1.15
CA VAL A 31 3.67 0.66 0.46
C VAL A 31 4.13 2.11 0.38
N GLU A 32 4.69 2.67 1.46
CA GLU A 32 5.22 4.04 1.48
C GLU A 32 6.33 4.21 0.44
N ARG A 33 7.31 3.31 0.41
CA ARG A 33 8.41 3.35 -0.58
C ARG A 33 7.91 3.23 -2.01
N ILE A 34 6.91 2.38 -2.26
CA ILE A 34 6.29 2.25 -3.58
C ILE A 34 5.62 3.56 -3.99
N HIS A 35 4.86 4.19 -3.08
CA HIS A 35 4.18 5.45 -3.36
C HIS A 35 5.18 6.59 -3.62
N GLU A 36 6.21 6.73 -2.82
CA GLU A 36 7.28 7.72 -3.00
C GLU A 36 7.99 7.53 -4.35
N TYR A 37 8.35 6.29 -4.67
CA TYR A 37 8.96 5.95 -5.95
C TYR A 37 8.08 6.34 -7.14
N LEU A 38 6.77 6.03 -7.09
CA LEU A 38 5.84 6.36 -8.16
C LEU A 38 5.64 7.88 -8.33
N GLN A 39 5.63 8.63 -7.24
CA GLN A 39 5.57 10.09 -7.26
C GLN A 39 6.83 10.68 -7.90
N GLN A 40 8.00 10.18 -7.51
CA GLN A 40 9.26 10.59 -8.09
C GLN A 40 9.34 10.23 -9.58
N LEU A 41 8.96 9.02 -9.97
CA LEU A 41 8.90 8.58 -11.36
C LEU A 41 7.99 9.47 -12.20
N ALA A 42 6.81 9.83 -11.67
CA ALA A 42 5.88 10.70 -12.36
C ALA A 42 6.43 12.12 -12.55
N SER A 43 7.20 12.65 -11.58
CA SER A 43 7.93 13.92 -11.71
C SER A 43 9.02 13.81 -12.77
N ASP A 44 9.84 12.78 -12.74
CA ASP A 44 10.93 12.56 -13.70
C ASP A 44 10.44 12.42 -15.13
N VAL A 45 9.31 11.73 -15.31
CA VAL A 45 8.64 11.59 -16.61
C VAL A 45 8.15 12.94 -17.13
N ARG A 46 7.48 13.76 -16.29
CA ARG A 46 6.92 15.06 -16.70
C ARG A 46 8.00 16.09 -16.98
N GLU A 47 9.08 16.05 -16.24
CA GLU A 47 10.21 16.98 -16.39
C GLU A 47 11.18 16.54 -17.51
N GLY A 48 10.87 15.42 -18.19
CA GLY A 48 11.70 14.95 -19.32
C GLY A 48 13.07 14.40 -18.90
N ARG A 49 13.23 14.01 -17.62
CA ARG A 49 14.51 13.45 -17.12
C ARG A 49 14.76 12.00 -17.58
N ILE A 50 13.73 11.33 -18.08
CA ILE A 50 13.83 9.94 -18.53
C ILE A 50 14.31 9.90 -19.99
N PRO A 51 15.34 9.09 -20.31
CA PRO A 51 15.85 8.95 -21.67
C PRO A 51 14.80 8.41 -22.65
N LEU A 52 14.84 8.86 -23.91
CA LEU A 52 13.91 8.39 -24.95
C LEU A 52 13.92 6.85 -25.09
N ASP A 53 15.07 6.22 -24.91
CA ASP A 53 15.23 4.79 -25.07
C ASP A 53 14.39 3.97 -24.07
N ASP A 54 14.09 4.52 -22.89
CA ASP A 54 13.26 3.86 -21.87
C ASP A 54 11.76 3.86 -22.24
N TYR A 55 11.34 4.73 -23.15
CA TYR A 55 9.97 4.76 -23.69
C TYR A 55 9.79 3.83 -24.90
N VAL A 56 10.85 3.35 -25.54
CA VAL A 56 10.76 2.55 -26.75
C VAL A 56 10.10 1.19 -26.49
N ILE A 57 9.10 0.91 -27.32
CA ILE A 57 8.41 -0.38 -27.34
C ILE A 57 8.82 -1.11 -28.61
N TYR A 58 9.16 -2.39 -28.49
CA TYR A 58 9.58 -3.23 -29.60
C TYR A 58 8.51 -4.26 -29.92
N LYS A 59 8.10 -4.33 -31.21
CA LYS A 59 7.14 -5.32 -31.65
C LYS A 59 7.52 -5.94 -33.00
N ARG A 60 7.40 -7.28 -33.04
CA ARG A 60 7.72 -8.04 -34.25
C ARG A 60 6.58 -8.03 -35.24
N LEU A 61 6.87 -7.79 -36.51
CA LEU A 61 5.94 -7.96 -37.62
C LEU A 61 5.72 -9.46 -37.92
N GLY A 62 4.48 -9.92 -37.79
CA GLY A 62 4.11 -11.29 -38.14
C GLY A 62 3.82 -11.48 -39.63
N LYS A 63 3.53 -10.38 -40.36
CA LYS A 63 3.21 -10.34 -41.79
C LYS A 63 3.88 -9.12 -42.44
N ARG A 64 3.77 -8.96 -43.75
CA ARG A 64 4.14 -7.69 -44.40
C ARG A 64 3.21 -6.56 -43.90
N PRO A 65 3.68 -5.34 -43.74
CA PRO A 65 2.85 -4.24 -43.21
C PRO A 65 1.53 -4.03 -43.97
N GLN A 66 1.55 -4.22 -45.32
CA GLN A 66 0.37 -4.07 -46.16
C GLN A 66 -0.67 -5.18 -46.00
N ASP A 67 -0.28 -6.35 -45.49
CA ASP A 67 -1.14 -7.52 -45.35
C ASP A 67 -1.91 -7.56 -44.02
N TYR A 68 -1.80 -6.51 -43.20
CA TYR A 68 -2.54 -6.40 -41.95
C TYR A 68 -3.93 -5.83 -42.18
N PRO A 69 -5.01 -6.59 -41.97
CA PRO A 69 -6.39 -6.10 -42.15
C PRO A 69 -6.76 -4.98 -41.17
N ASP A 70 -6.12 -4.95 -40.01
CA ASP A 70 -6.35 -4.00 -38.92
C ASP A 70 -5.11 -3.10 -38.67
N ALA A 71 -4.46 -2.68 -39.76
CA ALA A 71 -3.26 -1.84 -39.71
C ALA A 71 -3.47 -0.55 -38.93
N GLN A 72 -4.69 0.04 -38.98
CA GLN A 72 -5.03 1.31 -38.34
C GLN A 72 -4.95 1.26 -36.79
N ASN A 73 -5.14 0.06 -36.19
CA ASN A 73 -5.11 -0.12 -34.75
C ASN A 73 -3.78 -0.70 -34.23
N GLN A 74 -2.81 -0.90 -35.12
CA GLN A 74 -1.53 -1.54 -34.81
C GLN A 74 -0.36 -0.53 -34.88
N PRO A 75 0.15 -0.02 -33.73
CA PRO A 75 1.19 1.02 -33.72
C PRO A 75 2.43 0.68 -34.53
N HIS A 76 3.00 -0.54 -34.32
CA HIS A 76 4.19 -1.01 -35.05
C HIS A 76 3.96 -1.14 -36.54
N VAL A 77 2.73 -1.44 -36.99
CA VAL A 77 2.39 -1.53 -38.41
C VAL A 77 2.32 -0.12 -39.02
N GLN A 78 1.74 0.85 -38.30
CA GLN A 78 1.72 2.26 -38.74
C GLN A 78 3.14 2.82 -38.92
N VAL A 79 4.04 2.52 -37.97
CA VAL A 79 5.45 2.90 -38.08
C VAL A 79 6.12 2.23 -39.27
N ALA A 80 5.91 0.92 -39.44
CA ALA A 80 6.47 0.16 -40.57
C ALA A 80 5.98 0.68 -41.93
N LEU A 81 4.71 1.06 -42.08
CA LEU A 81 4.16 1.67 -43.28
C LEU A 81 4.83 3.04 -43.60
N ARG A 82 5.09 3.86 -42.55
CA ARG A 82 5.83 5.12 -42.72
C ARG A 82 7.29 4.88 -43.09
N MET A 83 7.95 3.84 -42.57
CA MET A 83 9.31 3.45 -42.98
C MET A 83 9.33 3.09 -44.47
N LEU A 84 8.37 2.28 -44.94
CA LEU A 84 8.25 1.95 -46.35
C LEU A 84 8.02 3.18 -47.23
N ALA A 85 7.21 4.15 -46.80
CA ALA A 85 7.01 5.40 -47.49
C ALA A 85 8.28 6.27 -47.60
N LYS A 86 9.23 6.09 -46.68
CA LYS A 86 10.56 6.71 -46.67
C LYS A 86 11.61 5.90 -47.43
N ASN A 87 11.22 4.81 -48.11
CA ASN A 87 12.12 3.85 -48.79
C ASN A 87 13.04 3.06 -47.82
N GLU A 88 12.65 2.96 -46.54
CA GLU A 88 13.30 2.10 -45.56
C GLU A 88 12.69 0.70 -45.61
N SER A 89 13.46 -0.34 -45.29
CA SER A 89 12.95 -1.72 -45.34
C SER A 89 12.15 -2.06 -44.09
N ALA A 90 10.96 -2.64 -44.28
CA ALA A 90 10.17 -3.26 -43.21
C ALA A 90 9.55 -4.59 -43.72
N ARG A 91 10.07 -5.70 -43.27
CA ARG A 91 9.69 -7.05 -43.73
C ARG A 91 9.00 -7.85 -42.64
N SER A 92 8.28 -8.89 -43.04
CA SER A 92 7.77 -9.88 -42.08
C SER A 92 8.95 -10.48 -41.28
N GLY A 93 8.81 -10.51 -39.96
CA GLY A 93 9.84 -10.97 -39.04
C GLY A 93 10.68 -9.87 -38.40
N ASP A 94 10.70 -8.64 -38.97
CA ASP A 94 11.44 -7.52 -38.41
C ASP A 94 10.81 -7.03 -37.11
N VAL A 95 11.66 -6.56 -36.20
CA VAL A 95 11.23 -5.94 -34.93
C VAL A 95 11.19 -4.43 -35.11
N ILE A 96 10.02 -3.86 -35.02
CA ILE A 96 9.79 -2.41 -35.21
C ILE A 96 9.81 -1.73 -33.87
N PRO A 97 10.76 -0.80 -33.63
CA PRO A 97 10.73 0.07 -32.46
C PRO A 97 9.75 1.21 -32.67
N TYR A 98 9.02 1.60 -31.60
CA TYR A 98 8.13 2.76 -31.66
C TYR A 98 7.95 3.41 -30.30
N VAL A 99 7.59 4.68 -30.31
CA VAL A 99 7.21 5.48 -29.14
C VAL A 99 5.89 6.18 -29.41
N PHE A 100 5.11 6.44 -28.38
CA PHE A 100 3.87 7.20 -28.50
C PHE A 100 4.12 8.69 -28.26
N CYS A 101 3.61 9.53 -29.16
CA CYS A 101 3.73 10.99 -29.10
C CYS A 101 2.35 11.65 -28.93
N ALA A 102 2.33 12.81 -28.25
CA ALA A 102 1.10 13.53 -27.90
C ALA A 102 0.58 14.45 -29.01
N GLY A 103 1.46 14.96 -29.87
CA GLY A 103 1.20 16.12 -30.74
C GLY A 103 0.42 15.86 -32.01
N SER A 104 -0.15 14.68 -32.29
CA SER A 104 -0.91 14.44 -33.51
C SER A 104 -2.42 14.45 -33.25
N ASP A 105 -3.20 15.15 -34.09
CA ASP A 105 -4.67 15.11 -34.15
C ASP A 105 -5.21 13.79 -34.73
N ALA A 106 -4.46 12.73 -34.60
CA ALA A 106 -4.75 11.43 -35.17
C ALA A 106 -6.04 10.84 -34.56
N LYS A 107 -6.91 10.31 -35.40
CA LYS A 107 -8.19 9.69 -35.03
C LYS A 107 -7.98 8.37 -34.25
N HIS A 108 -6.90 7.65 -34.57
CA HIS A 108 -6.56 6.38 -33.94
C HIS A 108 -5.28 6.50 -33.12
N GLN A 109 -5.27 5.90 -31.94
CA GLN A 109 -4.12 5.93 -31.04
C GLN A 109 -2.85 5.35 -31.69
N ALA A 110 -2.99 4.34 -32.54
CA ALA A 110 -1.86 3.73 -33.24
C ALA A 110 -1.14 4.69 -34.20
N GLU A 111 -1.83 5.68 -34.72
CA GLU A 111 -1.27 6.70 -35.63
C GLU A 111 -0.31 7.67 -34.89
N ARG A 112 -0.41 7.73 -33.54
CA ARG A 112 0.48 8.52 -32.68
C ARG A 112 1.82 7.84 -32.39
N ALA A 113 2.03 6.63 -32.91
CA ALA A 113 3.28 5.91 -32.77
C ALA A 113 4.28 6.36 -33.84
N PHE A 114 5.50 6.71 -33.43
CA PHE A 114 6.58 7.13 -34.32
C PHE A 114 7.83 6.31 -34.10
N HIS A 115 8.70 6.24 -35.11
CA HIS A 115 10.01 5.62 -34.95
C HIS A 115 10.88 6.47 -34.02
N PRO A 116 11.67 5.89 -33.09
CA PRO A 116 12.50 6.67 -32.18
C PRO A 116 13.47 7.63 -32.88
N ASP A 117 13.99 7.25 -34.05
CA ASP A 117 14.88 8.12 -34.83
C ASP A 117 14.19 9.35 -35.40
N ASP A 118 12.89 9.28 -35.70
CA ASP A 118 12.13 10.47 -36.12
C ASP A 118 12.00 11.46 -34.97
N VAL A 119 11.75 10.97 -33.75
CA VAL A 119 11.71 11.79 -32.55
C VAL A 119 13.07 12.44 -32.26
N ARG A 120 14.17 11.70 -32.41
CA ARG A 120 15.53 12.24 -32.22
C ARG A 120 15.91 13.28 -33.24
N ARG A 121 15.40 13.18 -34.48
CA ARG A 121 15.67 14.14 -35.56
C ARG A 121 14.90 15.45 -35.38
N HIS A 122 13.78 15.42 -34.67
CA HIS A 122 12.87 16.57 -34.53
C HIS A 122 12.54 16.84 -33.04
N PRO A 123 13.52 17.17 -32.19
CA PRO A 123 13.32 17.29 -30.75
C PRO A 123 12.40 18.44 -30.35
N ASP A 124 12.36 19.50 -31.18
CA ASP A 124 11.59 20.73 -30.90
C ASP A 124 10.20 20.73 -31.57
N ASP A 125 9.86 19.70 -32.33
CA ASP A 125 8.56 19.61 -33.01
C ASP A 125 7.52 19.01 -32.04
N PRO A 126 6.47 19.73 -31.64
CA PRO A 126 5.43 19.26 -30.74
C PRO A 126 4.73 17.98 -31.20
N THR A 127 4.77 17.68 -32.51
CA THR A 127 4.21 16.44 -33.08
C THR A 127 4.91 15.20 -32.51
N TYR A 128 6.19 15.32 -32.22
CA TYR A 128 7.02 14.22 -31.69
C TYR A 128 7.21 14.27 -30.16
N ALA A 129 6.52 15.19 -29.47
CA ALA A 129 6.55 15.24 -28.00
C ALA A 129 6.00 13.92 -27.41
N ILE A 130 6.72 13.34 -26.46
CA ILE A 130 6.32 12.08 -25.82
C ILE A 130 4.97 12.22 -25.10
N ASP A 131 4.07 11.27 -25.31
CA ASP A 131 2.77 11.20 -24.60
C ASP A 131 2.96 10.60 -23.19
N TYR A 132 3.43 11.41 -22.26
CA TYR A 132 3.66 11.00 -20.86
C TYR A 132 2.40 10.41 -20.22
N LYS A 133 1.21 10.95 -20.54
CA LYS A 133 -0.05 10.47 -19.98
C LYS A 133 -0.34 9.03 -20.45
N HIS A 134 -0.08 8.73 -21.72
CA HIS A 134 -0.17 7.37 -22.26
C HIS A 134 0.75 6.40 -21.52
N TYR A 135 2.02 6.79 -21.32
CA TYR A 135 2.98 5.91 -20.64
C TYR A 135 2.63 5.66 -19.18
N LEU A 136 2.27 6.70 -18.42
CA LEU A 136 1.88 6.56 -17.03
C LEU A 136 0.61 5.71 -16.86
N SER A 137 -0.43 5.95 -17.70
CA SER A 137 -1.74 5.33 -17.54
C SER A 137 -1.85 3.92 -18.15
N LEU A 138 -1.19 3.66 -19.28
CA LEU A 138 -1.37 2.40 -20.03
C LEU A 138 -0.15 1.49 -20.02
N GLN A 139 1.05 2.02 -19.75
CA GLN A 139 2.27 1.22 -19.71
C GLN A 139 2.74 0.94 -18.27
N ILE A 140 2.64 1.92 -17.36
CA ILE A 140 3.18 1.82 -16.00
C ILE A 140 2.10 1.36 -15.01
N LEU A 141 0.96 2.04 -14.94
CA LEU A 141 -0.09 1.74 -13.95
C LEU A 141 -0.60 0.29 -13.98
N PRO A 142 -0.96 -0.34 -15.14
CA PRO A 142 -1.59 -1.66 -15.13
C PRO A 142 -0.70 -2.82 -14.65
N PRO A 143 0.61 -2.88 -14.93
CA PRO A 143 1.46 -3.92 -14.35
C PRO A 143 1.70 -3.71 -12.86
N ILE A 144 1.83 -2.45 -12.39
CA ILE A 144 2.02 -2.13 -10.97
C ILE A 144 0.76 -2.44 -10.17
N GLU A 145 -0.42 -2.06 -10.66
CA GLU A 145 -1.72 -2.40 -10.06
C GLU A 145 -1.82 -3.91 -9.78
N ARG A 146 -1.44 -4.75 -10.75
CA ARG A 146 -1.47 -6.21 -10.57
C ARG A 146 -0.46 -6.74 -9.55
N LEU A 147 0.69 -6.10 -9.41
CA LEU A 147 1.67 -6.47 -8.37
C LEU A 147 1.21 -6.00 -6.99
N ALA A 148 0.61 -4.82 -6.92
CA ALA A 148 0.16 -4.21 -5.68
C ALA A 148 -1.25 -4.63 -5.23
N ASP A 149 -1.99 -5.44 -6.00
CA ASP A 149 -3.36 -5.89 -5.70
C ASP A 149 -3.49 -6.59 -4.34
N SER A 150 -2.41 -7.21 -3.87
CA SER A 150 -2.36 -7.86 -2.55
C SER A 150 -1.98 -6.92 -1.39
N LEU A 151 -1.60 -5.67 -1.68
CA LEU A 151 -1.16 -4.70 -0.70
C LEU A 151 -2.33 -3.80 -0.26
N GLU A 152 -2.65 -3.82 1.03
CA GLU A 152 -3.60 -2.85 1.59
C GLU A 152 -3.05 -1.42 1.47
N GLY A 153 -3.89 -0.49 1.03
CA GLY A 153 -3.50 0.91 0.82
C GLY A 153 -2.89 1.23 -0.55
N SER A 154 -2.79 0.24 -1.47
CA SER A 154 -2.27 0.41 -2.83
C SER A 154 -3.31 0.04 -3.88
N ASP A 155 -4.54 0.54 -3.73
CA ASP A 155 -5.56 0.39 -4.75
C ASP A 155 -5.24 1.18 -6.03
N ARG A 156 -5.94 0.87 -7.12
CA ARG A 156 -5.76 1.54 -8.41
C ARG A 156 -5.86 3.07 -8.31
N SER A 157 -6.79 3.58 -7.51
CA SER A 157 -7.03 5.01 -7.37
C SER A 157 -5.84 5.69 -6.69
N ARG A 158 -5.30 5.06 -5.65
CA ARG A 158 -4.13 5.55 -4.95
C ARG A 158 -2.87 5.52 -5.81
N LEU A 159 -2.64 4.43 -6.53
CA LEU A 159 -1.52 4.31 -7.47
C LEU A 159 -1.63 5.33 -8.60
N ALA A 160 -2.84 5.55 -9.14
CA ALA A 160 -3.09 6.58 -10.15
C ALA A 160 -2.82 7.99 -9.60
N ALA A 161 -3.23 8.28 -8.36
CA ALA A 161 -2.95 9.54 -7.69
C ALA A 161 -1.43 9.76 -7.50
N CYS A 162 -0.67 8.72 -7.09
CA CYS A 162 0.79 8.80 -6.99
C CYS A 162 1.45 9.12 -8.36
N LEU A 163 0.90 8.58 -9.44
CA LEU A 163 1.35 8.90 -10.81
C LEU A 163 0.81 10.25 -11.32
N GLY A 164 0.01 10.98 -10.51
CA GLY A 164 -0.61 12.25 -10.89
C GLY A 164 -1.55 12.12 -12.08
N LEU A 165 -2.24 10.99 -12.18
CA LEU A 165 -3.29 10.76 -13.16
C LEU A 165 -4.63 11.17 -12.55
N ASP A 166 -5.47 11.86 -13.34
CA ASP A 166 -6.80 12.23 -12.91
C ASP A 166 -7.65 10.97 -12.66
N VAL A 167 -8.15 10.83 -11.46
CA VAL A 167 -8.99 9.71 -11.03
C VAL A 167 -10.45 9.93 -11.49
N HIS A 168 -10.67 10.69 -12.54
CA HIS A 168 -12.02 10.92 -13.05
C HIS A 168 -12.49 9.76 -13.93
N THR A 169 -13.59 9.15 -13.42
CA THR A 169 -14.55 8.32 -14.12
C THR A 169 -14.17 6.90 -14.52
N SER A 170 -14.41 6.02 -13.61
CA SER A 170 -15.27 4.88 -13.94
C SER A 170 -16.09 4.56 -12.69
N HIS A 171 -17.38 4.36 -12.88
CA HIS A 171 -18.40 4.02 -11.88
C HIS A 171 -17.90 2.99 -10.85
N ALA A 172 -17.22 3.45 -9.84
CA ALA A 172 -16.98 2.73 -8.63
C ALA A 172 -17.67 3.54 -7.55
N SER A 173 -18.79 2.95 -7.06
CA SER A 173 -19.37 3.30 -5.77
C SER A 173 -18.30 3.84 -4.83
N GLU A 174 -18.66 4.86 -4.06
CA GLU A 174 -17.98 5.41 -2.90
C GLU A 174 -17.36 4.32 -2.01
N ARG A 175 -16.33 3.65 -2.50
CA ARG A 175 -15.38 2.96 -1.64
C ARG A 175 -14.50 4.06 -1.10
N GLU A 176 -14.74 4.40 0.16
CA GLU A 176 -13.82 5.16 0.97
C GLU A 176 -12.39 4.79 0.54
N PHE A 177 -11.64 5.79 0.09
CA PHE A 177 -10.22 5.59 -0.21
C PHE A 177 -9.61 4.88 0.99
N ALA A 178 -9.14 3.67 0.80
CA ALA A 178 -8.39 2.97 1.84
C ALA A 178 -7.08 3.76 2.02
N THR A 179 -7.16 4.81 2.82
CA THR A 179 -5.98 5.53 3.31
C THR A 179 -5.12 4.52 4.04
N LEU A 180 -3.83 4.54 3.78
CA LEU A 180 -2.88 3.78 4.59
C LEU A 180 -3.18 4.04 6.06
N ASP A 181 -3.22 3.00 6.86
CA ASP A 181 -3.45 3.13 8.30
C ASP A 181 -2.45 4.11 8.94
N SER A 182 -1.23 4.25 8.39
CA SER A 182 -0.22 5.24 8.81
C SER A 182 -0.58 6.70 8.49
N GLN A 183 -1.44 6.94 7.50
CA GLN A 183 -1.89 8.28 7.10
C GLN A 183 -3.17 8.72 7.80
N VAL A 184 -3.85 7.79 8.47
CA VAL A 184 -5.04 8.09 9.27
C VAL A 184 -4.61 8.68 10.62
N PRO A 185 -5.21 9.80 11.10
CA PRO A 185 -4.92 10.30 12.43
C PRO A 185 -5.06 9.23 13.49
N SER A 186 -4.12 9.16 14.44
CA SER A 186 -4.10 8.12 15.49
C SER A 186 -5.40 8.00 16.26
N SER A 187 -6.10 9.12 16.48
CA SER A 187 -7.42 9.16 17.14
C SER A 187 -8.52 8.40 16.38
N VAL A 188 -8.45 8.37 15.05
CA VAL A 188 -9.40 7.64 14.18
C VAL A 188 -8.94 6.20 14.00
N ARG A 189 -7.64 6.01 13.73
CA ARG A 189 -7.03 4.69 13.53
C ARG A 189 -7.27 3.76 14.71
N PHE A 190 -7.14 4.26 15.94
CA PHE A 190 -7.23 3.48 17.17
C PHE A 190 -8.56 3.66 17.93
N ALA A 191 -9.57 4.26 17.31
CA ALA A 191 -10.86 4.54 17.96
C ALA A 191 -11.58 3.28 18.50
N HIS A 192 -11.31 2.11 17.91
CA HIS A 192 -11.92 0.82 18.26
C HIS A 192 -10.98 -0.10 19.02
N CYS A 193 -9.79 0.39 19.43
CA CYS A 193 -8.85 -0.40 20.23
C CYS A 193 -9.19 -0.31 21.71
N ASP A 194 -8.97 -1.43 22.39
CA ASP A 194 -9.14 -1.51 23.84
C ASP A 194 -7.99 -0.80 24.56
N ALA A 195 -8.32 0.02 25.55
CA ALA A 195 -7.32 0.71 26.37
C ALA A 195 -6.46 -0.28 27.15
N LEU A 196 -5.17 0.06 27.34
CA LEU A 196 -4.32 -0.70 28.26
C LEU A 196 -4.64 -0.33 29.71
N HIS A 197 -5.26 -1.24 30.42
CA HIS A 197 -5.58 -1.08 31.86
C HIS A 197 -4.48 -1.67 32.71
N VAL A 198 -4.00 -0.89 33.69
CA VAL A 198 -2.95 -1.28 34.63
C VAL A 198 -3.46 -1.18 36.04
N ARG A 199 -3.32 -2.25 36.80
CA ARG A 199 -3.64 -2.31 38.22
C ARG A 199 -2.44 -1.84 39.06
N CYS A 200 -2.65 -0.83 39.87
CA CYS A 200 -1.63 -0.29 40.76
C CYS A 200 -1.24 -1.30 41.82
N PRO A 201 0.05 -1.63 42.02
CA PRO A 201 0.48 -2.56 43.05
C PRO A 201 0.32 -2.04 44.48
N GLN A 202 0.22 -0.70 44.66
CA GLN A 202 0.09 -0.11 46.01
C GLN A 202 -1.36 0.01 46.45
N CYS A 203 -2.28 0.54 45.63
CA CYS A 203 -3.66 0.77 46.04
C CYS A 203 -4.68 -0.13 45.34
N SER A 204 -4.24 -0.99 44.43
CA SER A 204 -5.09 -1.89 43.64
C SER A 204 -6.07 -1.17 42.69
N HIS A 205 -6.01 0.15 42.57
CA HIS A 205 -6.81 0.90 41.59
C HIS A 205 -6.39 0.56 40.17
N THR A 206 -7.35 0.44 39.27
CA THR A 206 -7.10 0.20 37.83
C THR A 206 -7.20 1.51 37.08
N SER A 207 -6.11 1.91 36.43
CA SER A 207 -6.04 3.13 35.61
C SER A 207 -5.71 2.73 34.17
N SER A 208 -6.10 3.57 33.19
CA SER A 208 -5.73 3.39 31.80
C SER A 208 -4.41 4.08 31.48
N VAL A 209 -3.53 3.42 30.72
CA VAL A 209 -2.31 4.03 30.24
C VAL A 209 -2.64 5.01 29.11
N ARG A 210 -2.23 6.27 29.27
CA ARG A 210 -2.42 7.31 28.23
C ARG A 210 -1.28 7.27 27.21
N PRO A 211 -1.57 7.53 25.92
CA PRO A 211 -0.54 7.70 24.92
C PRO A 211 0.48 8.77 25.32
N LEU A 212 1.75 8.52 25.03
CA LEU A 212 2.85 9.43 25.34
C LEU A 212 2.62 10.82 24.71
N ALA A 213 2.06 10.89 23.51
CA ALA A 213 1.70 12.15 22.85
C ALA A 213 0.70 13.02 23.68
N HIS A 214 -0.11 12.40 24.52
CA HIS A 214 -1.06 13.10 25.38
C HIS A 214 -0.47 13.49 26.75
N SER A 215 0.66 12.95 27.14
CA SER A 215 1.29 13.20 28.44
C SER A 215 1.74 14.67 28.62
N ALA A 216 2.15 15.32 27.53
CA ALA A 216 2.56 16.72 27.55
C ALA A 216 1.42 17.71 27.87
N ARG A 217 0.17 17.29 27.72
CA ARG A 217 -1.03 18.09 27.97
C ARG A 217 -1.58 17.92 29.40
N SER A 218 -1.04 17.00 30.17
CA SER A 218 -1.49 16.66 31.52
C SER A 218 -0.47 17.10 32.55
N GLU A 219 -0.93 17.61 33.71
CA GLU A 219 -0.07 17.89 34.88
C GLU A 219 0.26 16.60 35.64
N ALA A 220 -0.55 15.54 35.47
CA ALA A 220 -0.31 14.27 36.14
C ALA A 220 0.93 13.58 35.56
N ALA A 221 1.71 12.96 36.45
CA ALA A 221 2.88 12.20 36.07
C ALA A 221 2.50 11.05 35.11
N TRP A 222 3.25 10.90 34.04
CA TRP A 222 3.09 9.78 33.11
C TRP A 222 3.58 8.48 33.77
N LEU A 223 2.92 7.37 33.53
CA LEU A 223 3.15 6.08 34.18
C LEU A 223 2.98 6.10 35.73
N ALA A 224 1.99 6.82 36.21
CA ALA A 224 1.60 6.86 37.61
C ALA A 224 0.12 6.52 37.82
N CYS A 225 -0.20 6.03 39.01
CA CYS A 225 -1.58 5.71 39.38
C CYS A 225 -2.43 7.00 39.50
N GLU A 226 -3.63 7.01 38.92
CA GLU A 226 -4.54 8.15 38.99
C GLU A 226 -5.10 8.36 40.39
N ALA A 227 -5.16 7.33 41.26
CA ALA A 227 -5.74 7.39 42.58
C ALA A 227 -4.72 7.74 43.69
N CYS A 228 -3.54 7.09 43.68
CA CYS A 228 -2.55 7.30 44.74
C CYS A 228 -1.28 8.03 44.26
N HIS A 229 -1.23 8.40 43.00
CA HIS A 229 -0.11 9.07 42.31
C HIS A 229 1.25 8.38 42.41
N ALA A 230 1.28 7.13 42.87
CA ALA A 230 2.50 6.35 42.93
C ALA A 230 2.97 5.95 41.53
N PRO A 231 4.28 6.06 41.21
CA PRO A 231 4.82 5.61 39.94
C PRO A 231 4.68 4.11 39.82
N TRP A 232 4.33 3.63 38.63
CA TRP A 232 4.26 2.20 38.36
C TRP A 232 5.65 1.60 38.14
N PRO A 233 6.01 0.53 38.86
CA PRO A 233 7.27 -0.16 38.59
C PRO A 233 7.29 -0.73 37.17
N LEU A 234 8.40 -0.53 36.42
CA LEU A 234 8.55 -1.00 35.05
C LEU A 234 8.26 -2.49 34.91
N ALA A 235 8.77 -3.33 35.83
CA ALA A 235 8.54 -4.79 35.81
C ALA A 235 7.04 -5.15 35.89
N SER A 236 6.26 -4.40 36.70
CA SER A 236 4.82 -4.60 36.80
C SER A 236 4.11 -4.18 35.51
N LEU A 237 4.52 -3.05 34.88
CA LEU A 237 3.98 -2.57 33.62
C LEU A 237 4.23 -3.56 32.48
N VAL A 238 5.47 -4.05 32.35
CA VAL A 238 5.83 -5.03 31.31
C VAL A 238 5.01 -6.31 31.44
N VAL A 239 4.85 -6.83 32.66
CA VAL A 239 4.04 -8.05 32.88
C VAL A 239 2.57 -7.82 32.54
N GLN A 240 1.98 -6.70 32.97
CA GLN A 240 0.57 -6.40 32.69
C GLN A 240 0.34 -6.13 31.21
N LEU A 241 1.26 -5.44 30.53
CA LEU A 241 1.25 -5.26 29.07
C LEU A 241 1.30 -6.60 28.34
N GLN A 242 2.21 -7.51 28.74
CA GLN A 242 2.30 -8.84 28.14
C GLN A 242 1.01 -9.66 28.37
N LEU A 243 0.39 -9.56 29.53
CA LEU A 243 -0.88 -10.23 29.82
C LEU A 243 -2.01 -9.69 28.96
N ALA A 244 -2.09 -8.35 28.77
CA ALA A 244 -3.06 -7.74 27.88
C ALA A 244 -2.86 -8.21 26.41
N ILE A 245 -1.62 -8.19 25.91
CA ILE A 245 -1.30 -8.69 24.57
C ILE A 245 -1.71 -10.15 24.41
N ARG A 246 -1.38 -11.00 25.38
CA ARG A 246 -1.72 -12.44 25.36
C ARG A 246 -3.23 -12.67 25.39
N ALA A 247 -3.99 -11.82 26.08
CA ALA A 247 -5.45 -11.90 26.11
C ALA A 247 -6.04 -11.67 24.70
N HIS A 248 -5.58 -10.64 23.97
CA HIS A 248 -5.98 -10.39 22.59
C HIS A 248 -5.56 -11.51 21.63
N ILE A 249 -4.35 -12.06 21.81
CA ILE A 249 -3.88 -13.22 21.04
C ILE A 249 -4.77 -14.43 21.31
N ALA A 250 -5.11 -14.71 22.57
CA ALA A 250 -6.01 -15.81 22.95
C ALA A 250 -7.41 -15.63 22.33
N GLN A 251 -7.95 -14.41 22.35
CA GLN A 251 -9.22 -14.09 21.72
C GLN A 251 -9.21 -14.34 20.21
N TYR A 252 -8.14 -13.96 19.52
CA TYR A 252 -7.96 -14.27 18.10
C TYR A 252 -7.96 -15.78 17.82
N TYR A 253 -7.21 -16.56 18.61
CA TYR A 253 -7.11 -18.01 18.43
C TYR A 253 -8.37 -18.78 18.88
N GLN A 254 -9.29 -18.18 19.62
CA GLN A 254 -10.60 -18.77 19.87
C GLN A 254 -11.38 -18.98 18.58
N GLY A 255 -11.11 -18.17 17.55
CA GLY A 255 -11.68 -18.36 16.21
C GLY A 255 -13.20 -18.18 16.14
N ILE A 256 -13.80 -17.46 17.11
CA ILE A 256 -15.24 -17.25 17.14
C ILE A 256 -15.69 -16.43 15.96
N ALA A 257 -16.67 -16.94 15.24
CA ALA A 257 -17.26 -16.25 14.10
C ALA A 257 -18.79 -16.14 14.26
N THR A 258 -19.36 -15.09 13.68
CA THR A 258 -20.79 -14.79 13.70
C THR A 258 -21.36 -14.88 12.30
N CYS A 259 -22.58 -15.42 12.18
CA CYS A 259 -23.29 -15.45 10.92
C CYS A 259 -23.65 -14.03 10.42
N SER A 260 -23.39 -13.75 9.17
CA SER A 260 -23.69 -12.45 8.51
C SER A 260 -25.19 -12.23 8.28
N GLU A 261 -26.02 -13.30 8.37
CA GLU A 261 -27.47 -13.21 8.17
C GLU A 261 -28.11 -12.53 9.38
N PRO A 262 -28.77 -11.35 9.21
CA PRO A 262 -29.33 -10.60 10.33
C PRO A 262 -30.36 -11.37 11.16
N SER A 263 -31.10 -12.29 10.51
CA SER A 263 -32.11 -13.14 11.17
C SER A 263 -31.53 -14.30 11.93
N CYS A 264 -30.26 -14.67 11.68
CA CYS A 264 -29.60 -15.83 12.30
C CYS A 264 -28.63 -15.42 13.40
N ARG A 265 -27.58 -14.64 13.07
CA ARG A 265 -26.52 -14.17 13.96
C ARG A 265 -25.91 -15.25 14.89
N ALA A 266 -26.03 -16.52 14.51
CA ALA A 266 -25.46 -17.61 15.29
C ALA A 266 -23.93 -17.48 15.35
N THR A 267 -23.36 -17.74 16.52
CA THR A 267 -21.90 -17.76 16.77
C THR A 267 -21.38 -19.20 16.74
N SER A 268 -20.18 -19.38 16.18
CA SER A 268 -19.53 -20.70 16.10
C SER A 268 -18.01 -20.54 16.01
N ASP A 269 -17.29 -21.49 16.57
CA ASP A 269 -15.85 -21.70 16.38
C ASP A 269 -15.52 -22.72 15.28
N MET A 270 -16.54 -23.36 14.71
CA MET A 270 -16.42 -24.45 13.73
C MET A 270 -16.31 -23.98 12.27
N THR A 271 -15.75 -22.81 12.02
CA THR A 271 -15.70 -22.18 10.69
C THR A 271 -14.96 -23.02 9.64
N GLY A 272 -13.91 -23.72 10.05
CA GLY A 272 -13.11 -24.56 9.17
C GLY A 272 -13.86 -25.79 8.63
N VAL A 273 -14.80 -26.33 9.42
CA VAL A 273 -15.57 -27.53 9.04
C VAL A 273 -16.60 -27.20 7.96
N TYR A 274 -17.24 -26.03 8.03
CA TYR A 274 -18.32 -25.61 7.15
C TYR A 274 -17.86 -24.66 6.01
N SER A 275 -16.58 -24.57 5.75
CA SER A 275 -16.00 -23.74 4.67
C SER A 275 -16.53 -22.29 4.68
N GLY A 276 -16.67 -21.70 5.86
CA GLY A 276 -17.14 -20.32 6.02
C GLY A 276 -18.65 -20.14 5.87
N ARG A 277 -19.46 -21.22 5.89
CA ARG A 277 -20.92 -21.17 5.93
C ARG A 277 -21.46 -21.29 7.34
N CYS A 278 -22.64 -20.76 7.57
CA CYS A 278 -23.31 -20.88 8.87
C CYS A 278 -23.60 -22.35 9.22
N VAL A 279 -23.44 -22.68 10.49
CA VAL A 279 -23.68 -24.05 11.02
C VAL A 279 -25.16 -24.35 11.25
N VAL A 280 -26.04 -23.33 11.24
CA VAL A 280 -27.48 -23.48 11.46
C VAL A 280 -28.12 -24.08 10.23
N ALA A 281 -28.87 -25.18 10.43
CA ALA A 281 -29.60 -25.86 9.35
C ALA A 281 -30.56 -24.87 8.63
N GLY A 282 -30.49 -24.85 7.31
CA GLY A 282 -31.33 -23.97 6.47
C GLY A 282 -30.79 -22.53 6.32
N CYS A 283 -29.81 -22.10 7.10
CA CYS A 283 -29.21 -20.79 6.94
C CYS A 283 -28.18 -20.78 5.78
N ARG A 284 -28.26 -19.77 4.92
CA ARG A 284 -27.32 -19.57 3.80
C ARG A 284 -26.28 -18.48 4.07
N GLY A 285 -26.26 -17.91 5.28
CA GLY A 285 -25.34 -16.86 5.70
C GLY A 285 -23.89 -17.32 5.68
N LYS A 286 -22.98 -16.38 5.48
CA LYS A 286 -21.53 -16.58 5.67
C LYS A 286 -21.17 -16.29 7.12
N VAL A 287 -20.14 -16.95 7.63
CA VAL A 287 -19.59 -16.64 8.95
C VAL A 287 -18.43 -15.63 8.80
N VAL A 288 -18.44 -14.62 9.66
CA VAL A 288 -17.42 -13.56 9.73
C VAL A 288 -16.76 -13.64 11.10
N ALA A 289 -15.43 -13.67 11.15
CA ALA A 289 -14.70 -13.69 12.41
C ALA A 289 -15.05 -12.46 13.27
N GLN A 290 -15.36 -12.65 14.53
CA GLN A 290 -15.62 -11.57 15.49
C GLN A 290 -14.36 -10.76 15.77
N TYR A 291 -13.23 -11.44 15.92
CA TYR A 291 -11.93 -10.83 16.13
C TYR A 291 -11.00 -11.24 14.99
N THR A 292 -10.74 -10.29 14.10
CA THR A 292 -9.99 -10.54 12.86
C THR A 292 -8.47 -10.40 13.09
N ASP A 293 -7.68 -10.91 12.16
CA ASP A 293 -6.22 -10.68 12.12
C ASP A 293 -5.88 -9.18 12.05
N LYS A 294 -6.71 -8.39 11.30
CA LYS A 294 -6.59 -6.93 11.25
C LYS A 294 -6.85 -6.29 12.61
N ALA A 295 -7.89 -6.73 13.33
CA ALA A 295 -8.21 -6.21 14.65
C ALA A 295 -7.07 -6.47 15.65
N LEU A 296 -6.53 -7.70 15.66
CA LEU A 296 -5.37 -8.03 16.49
C LEU A 296 -4.15 -7.18 16.14
N TYR A 297 -3.83 -7.04 14.86
CA TYR A 297 -2.70 -6.24 14.40
C TYR A 297 -2.86 -4.77 14.79
N THR A 298 -4.03 -4.17 14.56
CA THR A 298 -4.34 -2.79 14.94
C THR A 298 -4.24 -2.57 16.44
N GLN A 299 -4.72 -3.54 17.24
CA GLN A 299 -4.60 -3.51 18.71
C GLN A 299 -3.14 -3.53 19.17
N LEU A 300 -2.29 -4.36 18.56
CA LEU A 300 -0.85 -4.38 18.85
C LEU A 300 -0.17 -3.06 18.43
N CYS A 301 -0.54 -2.51 17.28
CA CYS A 301 -0.07 -1.20 16.84
C CYS A 301 -0.48 -0.08 17.82
N PHE A 302 -1.70 -0.15 18.38
CA PHE A 302 -2.14 0.77 19.42
C PHE A 302 -1.28 0.67 20.68
N PHE A 303 -0.97 -0.54 21.15
CA PHE A 303 -0.09 -0.70 22.30
C PHE A 303 1.33 -0.19 22.02
N ALA A 304 1.85 -0.36 20.81
CA ALA A 304 3.12 0.26 20.41
C ALA A 304 3.05 1.80 20.43
N TYR A 305 1.97 2.35 19.88
CA TYR A 305 1.72 3.80 19.86
C TYR A 305 1.70 4.44 21.25
N LEU A 306 1.23 3.73 22.28
CA LEU A 306 1.24 4.24 23.65
C LEU A 306 2.63 4.66 24.12
N PHE A 307 3.68 4.01 23.59
CA PHE A 307 5.07 4.16 24.01
C PHE A 307 6.01 4.63 22.86
N ASP A 308 5.47 5.11 21.74
CA ASP A 308 6.26 5.58 20.61
C ASP A 308 6.67 7.04 20.79
N ALA A 309 7.92 7.26 21.19
CA ALA A 309 8.47 8.61 21.40
C ALA A 309 8.59 9.40 20.11
N ALA A 310 8.97 8.75 18.99
CA ALA A 310 9.15 9.41 17.71
C ALA A 310 7.82 9.91 17.15
N GLN A 311 6.79 9.07 17.17
CA GLN A 311 5.46 9.43 16.73
C GLN A 311 4.82 10.49 17.67
N ALA A 312 5.02 10.39 18.98
CA ALA A 312 4.53 11.36 19.94
C ALA A 312 5.08 12.78 19.66
N VAL A 313 6.38 12.89 19.36
CA VAL A 313 7.01 14.17 18.98
C VAL A 313 6.47 14.69 17.66
N ALA A 314 6.30 13.83 16.66
CA ALA A 314 5.79 14.20 15.33
C ALA A 314 4.33 14.72 15.38
N GLU A 315 3.47 14.16 16.25
CA GLU A 315 2.08 14.56 16.42
C GLU A 315 1.92 15.87 17.24
N THR A 316 2.93 16.25 18.03
CA THR A 316 2.88 17.44 18.90
C THR A 316 3.33 18.67 18.12
N ARG A 317 2.37 19.57 17.80
CA ARG A 317 2.63 20.79 16.99
C ARG A 317 3.08 21.99 17.79
N ASP A 318 2.74 22.06 19.07
CA ASP A 318 3.05 23.17 19.97
C ASP A 318 4.46 23.02 20.55
N THR A 319 5.30 24.03 20.36
CA THR A 319 6.71 24.03 20.80
C THR A 319 6.85 23.87 22.31
N ALA A 320 5.97 24.47 23.12
CA ALA A 320 6.01 24.33 24.58
C ALA A 320 5.68 22.90 25.01
N GLN A 321 4.67 22.29 24.36
CA GLN A 321 4.32 20.88 24.59
C GLN A 321 5.42 19.94 24.09
N GLN A 322 6.10 20.25 22.98
CA GLN A 322 7.25 19.47 22.50
C GLN A 322 8.40 19.47 23.51
N THR A 323 8.74 20.63 24.06
CA THR A 323 9.81 20.73 25.08
C THR A 323 9.48 19.91 26.32
N ARG A 324 8.22 19.98 26.79
CA ARG A 324 7.75 19.17 27.92
C ARG A 324 7.75 17.68 27.60
N LEU A 325 7.30 17.31 26.41
CA LEU A 325 7.32 15.91 25.95
C LEU A 325 8.74 15.36 25.90
N GLN A 326 9.68 16.15 25.36
CA GLN A 326 11.10 15.77 25.30
C GLN A 326 11.67 15.52 26.70
N SER A 327 11.33 16.37 27.67
CA SER A 327 11.75 16.18 29.08
C SER A 327 11.18 14.88 29.67
N ILE A 328 9.93 14.52 29.36
CA ILE A 328 9.32 13.25 29.79
C ILE A 328 10.00 12.06 29.12
N VAL A 329 10.25 12.14 27.80
CA VAL A 329 10.97 11.11 27.06
C VAL A 329 12.37 10.89 27.61
N ASP A 330 13.12 11.95 27.89
CA ASP A 330 14.48 11.83 28.42
C ASP A 330 14.50 11.25 29.83
N ALA A 331 13.52 11.61 30.68
CA ALA A 331 13.38 11.08 32.04
C ALA A 331 12.99 9.58 32.07
N HIS A 332 12.21 9.13 31.09
CA HIS A 332 11.66 7.77 31.06
C HIS A 332 12.15 6.94 29.86
N ARG A 333 13.26 7.32 29.24
CA ARG A 333 13.78 6.68 28.01
C ARG A 333 13.88 5.16 28.12
N ALA A 334 14.51 4.66 29.22
CA ALA A 334 14.68 3.23 29.43
C ALA A 334 13.34 2.48 29.58
N ASP A 335 12.35 3.09 30.25
CA ASP A 335 11.03 2.52 30.43
C ASP A 335 10.26 2.49 29.10
N ILE A 336 10.32 3.59 28.32
CA ILE A 336 9.74 3.71 27.00
C ILE A 336 10.30 2.64 26.07
N ASP A 337 11.61 2.54 25.98
CA ASP A 337 12.30 1.59 25.09
C ASP A 337 11.96 0.14 25.46
N ALA A 338 11.88 -0.18 26.77
CA ALA A 338 11.53 -1.51 27.24
C ALA A 338 10.06 -1.88 26.93
N LEU A 339 9.12 -0.95 27.16
CA LEU A 339 7.69 -1.17 26.89
C LEU A 339 7.43 -1.24 25.38
N HIS A 340 7.95 -0.30 24.61
CA HIS A 340 7.84 -0.30 23.15
C HIS A 340 8.49 -1.54 22.54
N GLY A 341 9.72 -1.89 22.95
CA GLY A 341 10.42 -3.09 22.51
C GLY A 341 9.68 -4.39 22.83
N THR A 342 8.98 -4.43 23.98
CA THR A 342 8.10 -5.56 24.32
C THR A 342 7.01 -5.74 23.28
N VAL A 343 6.29 -4.68 22.91
CA VAL A 343 5.21 -4.75 21.87
C VAL A 343 5.80 -5.10 20.51
N GLN A 344 6.93 -4.48 20.14
CA GLN A 344 7.59 -4.73 18.84
C GLN A 344 7.99 -6.21 18.70
N SER A 345 8.36 -6.91 19.80
CA SER A 345 8.65 -8.34 19.76
C SER A 345 7.44 -9.22 19.36
N TYR A 346 6.23 -8.79 19.69
CA TYR A 346 4.99 -9.45 19.27
C TYR A 346 4.60 -9.06 17.85
N LEU A 347 4.73 -7.78 17.48
CA LEU A 347 4.48 -7.30 16.12
C LEU A 347 5.41 -7.99 15.11
N ALA A 348 6.69 -8.18 15.44
CA ALA A 348 7.64 -8.88 14.58
C ALA A 348 7.25 -10.33 14.26
N ARG A 349 6.42 -10.96 15.10
CA ARG A 349 5.89 -12.32 14.90
C ARG A 349 4.51 -12.33 14.25
N ASN A 350 3.88 -11.17 14.06
CA ASN A 350 2.54 -11.08 13.49
C ASN A 350 2.63 -11.19 11.96
N GLY A 351 2.01 -12.21 11.38
CA GLY A 351 2.05 -12.46 9.94
C GLY A 351 1.42 -11.35 9.09
N ARG A 352 0.49 -10.55 9.66
CA ARG A 352 -0.15 -9.44 8.96
C ARG A 352 0.81 -8.27 8.70
N ARG A 353 1.87 -8.15 9.47
CA ARG A 353 2.91 -7.13 9.25
C ARG A 353 3.59 -7.27 7.88
N PHE A 354 3.61 -8.48 7.33
CA PHE A 354 4.37 -8.83 6.14
C PHE A 354 3.47 -9.12 4.94
N VAL A 355 4.00 -8.90 3.75
CA VAL A 355 3.30 -9.19 2.51
C VAL A 355 3.12 -10.70 2.33
N GLY A 356 1.87 -11.15 2.16
CA GLY A 356 1.55 -12.57 1.97
C GLY A 356 1.88 -13.07 0.56
N LEU A 357 3.03 -13.70 0.36
CA LEU A 357 3.46 -14.21 -0.95
C LEU A 357 2.45 -15.18 -1.58
N GLY A 358 1.71 -15.93 -0.77
CA GLY A 358 0.65 -16.82 -1.27
C GLY A 358 -0.51 -16.06 -1.95
N LYS A 359 -0.81 -14.84 -1.51
CA LYS A 359 -1.78 -13.95 -2.16
C LYS A 359 -1.20 -13.36 -3.45
N LEU A 360 0.06 -12.88 -3.40
CA LEU A 360 0.75 -12.29 -4.54
C LEU A 360 0.82 -13.24 -5.74
N PHE A 361 1.08 -14.53 -5.50
CA PHE A 361 1.21 -15.54 -6.55
C PHE A 361 -0.04 -16.41 -6.76
N SER A 362 -1.18 -16.04 -6.17
CA SER A 362 -2.44 -16.80 -6.31
C SER A 362 -2.89 -16.95 -7.77
N PHE A 363 -2.63 -15.94 -8.61
CA PHE A 363 -2.93 -15.96 -10.05
C PHE A 363 -2.09 -16.95 -10.86
N MET A 364 -1.00 -17.48 -10.31
CA MET A 364 -0.14 -18.47 -10.98
C MET A 364 -0.63 -19.91 -10.79
N ARG A 365 -1.65 -20.15 -9.96
CA ARG A 365 -2.22 -21.48 -9.69
C ARG A 365 -3.36 -21.87 -10.65
N MET A 366 -3.58 -21.12 -11.74
CA MET A 366 -4.52 -21.46 -12.81
C MET A 366 -3.80 -22.12 -13.99
#